data_dbf5b46c398c16e5fb33eccefb5251f9
#
_entry.id   dbf5b46c398c16e5fb33eccefb5251f9
#
_cell.length_a   1.000
_cell.length_b   1.000
_cell.length_c   1.000
_cell.angle_alpha   90.00
_cell.angle_beta   90.00
_cell.angle_gamma   90.00
#
_symmetry.space_group_name_H-M   'P 1'
#
loop_
_entity.id
_entity.type
_entity.pdbx_description
1 polymer ?
#
loop_
_entity_poly.entity_id
_entity_poly.type
_entity_poly.pdbx_seq_one_letter_code
_entity_poly.pdbx_strand_id
1 'polypeptide(L)'
;MLRRVVKYIRDKELLQQGDRVLVCVSGGADSMALWDVLKRGGFDCVIAHCNFHLRGKESERDEAFVKQIADEEILRVAHFDTQAYAQENGISIEMAARELRYRWFGELAAQEGCKAIAVAHHQHDQAETVLLNLKRGAGIRGLCGMRAKSKNPYCNNEIPVIRPLLCTTRDYIEHYLRDIRKIAWVEDSTNSDVRIKRNAVREQLKGYSKAEIEHIAETAEHMQGYVDWLEGQETTEAGRVKLYEELKDYGFAEVDKIYDAIQRGVGGKVFESATHRAEVRHRELKIEAKGTNE
;
A
#
# COMPACT_ATOMS: atom_id res chain seq x y z
N MET A 1 8.28 -10.73 -7.29
CA MET A 1 8.00 -9.51 -6.53
C MET A 1 8.29 -8.24 -7.32
N LEU A 2 9.51 -8.00 -7.81
CA LEU A 2 9.90 -6.77 -8.53
C LEU A 2 8.89 -6.35 -9.62
N ARG A 3 8.61 -7.23 -10.59
CA ARG A 3 7.65 -6.92 -11.68
C ARG A 3 6.25 -6.56 -11.18
N ARG A 4 5.76 -7.23 -10.12
CA ARG A 4 4.43 -6.98 -9.54
C ARG A 4 4.37 -5.59 -8.90
N VAL A 5 5.37 -5.25 -8.08
CA VAL A 5 5.41 -3.96 -7.38
C VAL A 5 5.65 -2.79 -8.34
N VAL A 6 6.58 -2.94 -9.31
CA VAL A 6 6.82 -1.89 -10.32
C VAL A 6 5.59 -1.68 -11.21
N LYS A 7 4.87 -2.77 -11.56
CA LYS A 7 3.58 -2.64 -12.27
C LYS A 7 2.57 -1.87 -11.43
N TYR A 8 2.44 -2.20 -10.14
CA TYR A 8 1.52 -1.53 -9.22
C TYR A 8 1.85 -0.04 -9.05
N ILE A 9 3.14 0.31 -8.90
CA ILE A 9 3.60 1.71 -8.84
C ILE A 9 3.14 2.48 -10.07
N ARG A 10 3.30 1.89 -11.26
CA ARG A 10 2.89 2.53 -12.51
C ARG A 10 1.38 2.62 -12.63
N ASP A 11 0.65 1.53 -12.35
CA ASP A 11 -0.81 1.45 -12.52
C ASP A 11 -1.55 2.38 -11.54
N LYS A 12 -0.95 2.68 -10.37
CA LYS A 12 -1.46 3.62 -9.35
C LYS A 12 -0.81 5.00 -9.42
N GLU A 13 0.03 5.27 -10.41
CA GLU A 13 0.70 6.56 -10.61
C GLU A 13 1.43 7.06 -9.33
N LEU A 14 2.13 6.13 -8.65
CA LEU A 14 2.81 6.45 -7.39
C LEU A 14 4.13 7.18 -7.62
N LEU A 15 4.91 6.73 -8.61
CA LEU A 15 6.22 7.27 -9.00
C LEU A 15 6.45 7.06 -10.50
N GLN A 16 7.27 7.92 -11.08
CA GLN A 16 7.84 7.74 -12.42
C GLN A 16 9.25 7.15 -12.33
N GLN A 17 9.70 6.52 -13.41
CA GLN A 17 11.06 5.96 -13.48
C GLN A 17 12.11 7.05 -13.21
N GLY A 18 13.04 6.76 -12.30
CA GLY A 18 14.08 7.69 -11.90
C GLY A 18 13.70 8.72 -10.84
N ASP A 19 12.42 8.76 -10.40
CA ASP A 19 12.02 9.63 -9.31
C ASP A 19 12.83 9.35 -8.04
N ARG A 20 13.20 10.44 -7.34
CA ARG A 20 13.80 10.38 -6.01
C ARG A 20 12.73 10.13 -4.96
N VAL A 21 12.94 9.13 -4.10
CA VAL A 21 11.95 8.66 -3.12
C VAL A 21 12.58 8.44 -1.75
N LEU A 22 11.91 8.93 -0.70
CA LEU A 22 12.28 8.65 0.69
C LEU A 22 11.73 7.29 1.09
N VAL A 23 12.60 6.31 1.34
CA VAL A 23 12.23 4.95 1.73
C VAL A 23 12.37 4.80 3.24
N CYS A 24 11.27 4.50 3.92
CA CYS A 24 11.26 4.32 5.36
C CYS A 24 11.70 2.90 5.72
N VAL A 25 12.91 2.77 6.27
CA VAL A 25 13.54 1.48 6.58
C VAL A 25 13.68 1.29 8.09
N SER A 26 12.96 0.32 8.63
CA SER A 26 13.05 -0.07 10.06
C SER A 26 14.08 -1.18 10.31
N GLY A 27 14.57 -1.85 9.28
CA GLY A 27 15.38 -3.06 9.36
C GLY A 27 14.55 -4.36 9.29
N GLY A 28 13.23 -4.29 9.49
CA GLY A 28 12.34 -5.44 9.38
C GLY A 28 12.07 -5.86 7.92
N ALA A 29 11.60 -7.10 7.74
CA ALA A 29 11.42 -7.73 6.42
C ALA A 29 10.70 -6.85 5.40
N ASP A 30 9.56 -6.25 5.78
CA ASP A 30 8.75 -5.47 4.84
C ASP A 30 9.49 -4.24 4.31
N SER A 31 10.17 -3.51 5.20
CA SER A 31 10.93 -2.33 4.84
C SER A 31 12.18 -2.65 4.01
N MET A 32 12.84 -3.79 4.29
CA MET A 32 13.96 -4.29 3.52
C MET A 32 13.53 -4.70 2.11
N ALA A 33 12.40 -5.36 1.98
CA ALA A 33 11.85 -5.74 0.69
C ALA A 33 11.42 -4.51 -0.14
N LEU A 34 10.81 -3.51 0.51
CA LEU A 34 10.43 -2.25 -0.13
C LEU A 34 11.66 -1.57 -0.74
N TRP A 35 12.72 -1.41 0.06
CA TRP A 35 13.95 -0.78 -0.40
C TRP A 35 14.60 -1.55 -1.55
N ASP A 36 14.81 -2.88 -1.42
CA ASP A 36 15.40 -3.70 -2.49
C ASP A 36 14.60 -3.60 -3.80
N VAL A 37 13.28 -3.62 -3.72
CA VAL A 37 12.41 -3.53 -4.90
C VAL A 37 12.48 -2.15 -5.54
N LEU A 38 12.47 -1.06 -4.77
CA LEU A 38 12.55 0.30 -5.30
C LEU A 38 13.92 0.57 -5.92
N LYS A 39 15.03 0.21 -5.24
CA LYS A 39 16.39 0.31 -5.77
C LYS A 39 16.54 -0.43 -7.09
N ARG A 40 16.08 -1.68 -7.16
CA ARG A 40 16.13 -2.51 -8.38
C ARG A 40 15.11 -2.09 -9.43
N GLY A 41 14.04 -1.41 -9.03
CA GLY A 41 13.07 -0.78 -9.93
C GLY A 41 13.59 0.47 -10.63
N GLY A 42 14.81 0.93 -10.28
CA GLY A 42 15.45 2.09 -10.90
C GLY A 42 14.96 3.44 -10.35
N PHE A 43 14.52 3.46 -9.09
CA PHE A 43 14.20 4.69 -8.35
C PHE A 43 15.44 5.18 -7.58
N ASP A 44 15.57 6.50 -7.45
CA ASP A 44 16.62 7.12 -6.63
C ASP A 44 16.18 7.13 -5.16
N CYS A 45 16.76 6.23 -4.35
CA CYS A 45 16.32 5.97 -2.98
C CYS A 45 17.18 6.74 -1.96
N VAL A 46 16.53 7.55 -1.12
CA VAL A 46 17.08 8.05 0.14
C VAL A 46 16.47 7.22 1.27
N ILE A 47 17.29 6.72 2.20
CA ILE A 47 16.83 5.86 3.30
C ILE A 47 16.61 6.70 4.54
N ALA A 48 15.44 6.57 5.16
CA ALA A 48 15.10 7.17 6.45
C ALA A 48 14.89 6.09 7.51
N HIS A 49 15.66 6.15 8.59
CA HIS A 49 15.54 5.31 9.76
C HIS A 49 15.21 6.14 11.00
N CYS A 50 14.22 5.70 11.80
CA CYS A 50 13.83 6.35 13.05
C CYS A 50 14.19 5.46 14.24
N ASN A 51 15.00 5.99 15.16
CA ASN A 51 15.24 5.38 16.45
C ASN A 51 14.41 6.13 17.52
N PHE A 52 13.43 5.44 18.09
CA PHE A 52 12.52 5.98 19.11
C PHE A 52 12.97 5.72 20.54
N HIS A 53 14.09 5.02 20.74
CA HIS A 53 14.64 4.57 22.03
C HIS A 53 13.65 3.83 22.94
N LEU A 54 12.60 3.24 22.38
CA LEU A 54 11.53 2.58 23.13
C LEU A 54 11.86 1.13 23.55
N ARG A 55 12.85 0.49 22.86
CA ARG A 55 13.22 -0.90 23.07
C ARG A 55 14.67 -1.10 23.54
N GLY A 56 15.30 -0.03 24.05
CA GLY A 56 16.67 -0.06 24.54
C GLY A 56 17.64 -0.67 23.52
N LYS A 57 18.36 -1.73 23.91
CA LYS A 57 19.37 -2.39 23.06
C LYS A 57 18.84 -2.91 21.72
N GLU A 58 17.56 -3.26 21.61
CA GLU A 58 16.98 -3.69 20.34
C GLU A 58 16.89 -2.52 19.34
N SER A 59 16.53 -1.31 19.81
CA SER A 59 16.50 -0.12 18.96
C SER A 59 17.90 0.22 18.43
N GLU A 60 18.93 0.05 19.26
CA GLU A 60 20.33 0.27 18.86
C GLU A 60 20.83 -0.80 17.86
N ARG A 61 20.45 -2.06 18.09
CA ARG A 61 20.75 -3.18 17.17
C ARG A 61 20.13 -2.92 15.79
N ASP A 62 18.86 -2.51 15.75
CA ASP A 62 18.14 -2.28 14.50
C ASP A 62 18.75 -1.11 13.71
N GLU A 63 19.14 -0.04 14.39
CA GLU A 63 19.85 1.08 13.78
C GLU A 63 21.24 0.64 13.26
N ALA A 64 22.00 -0.12 14.05
CA ALA A 64 23.30 -0.64 13.65
C ALA A 64 23.19 -1.53 12.41
N PHE A 65 22.15 -2.37 12.35
CA PHE A 65 21.87 -3.20 11.18
C PHE A 65 21.59 -2.34 9.94
N VAL A 66 20.73 -1.33 10.05
CA VAL A 66 20.44 -0.44 8.90
C VAL A 66 21.68 0.31 8.45
N LYS A 67 22.52 0.80 9.37
CA LYS A 67 23.81 1.45 9.06
C LYS A 67 24.80 0.51 8.36
N GLN A 68 24.78 -0.77 8.69
CA GLN A 68 25.67 -1.76 8.07
C GLN A 68 25.30 -2.07 6.62
N ILE A 69 24.00 -2.01 6.27
CA ILE A 69 23.51 -2.41 4.95
C ILE A 69 23.29 -1.25 3.99
N ALA A 70 23.20 -0.02 4.49
CA ALA A 70 22.96 1.18 3.71
C ALA A 70 24.23 2.01 3.58
N ASP A 71 24.48 2.54 2.37
CA ASP A 71 25.55 3.48 2.15
C ASP A 71 25.28 4.78 2.93
N GLU A 72 26.31 5.33 3.59
CA GLU A 72 26.17 6.56 4.42
C GLU A 72 25.63 7.75 3.63
N GLU A 73 25.95 7.83 2.35
CA GLU A 73 25.53 8.93 1.46
C GLU A 73 24.01 9.02 1.31
N ILE A 74 23.31 7.88 1.38
CA ILE A 74 21.84 7.79 1.20
C ILE A 74 21.06 7.59 2.50
N LEU A 75 21.75 7.33 3.62
CA LEU A 75 21.10 7.06 4.92
C LEU A 75 20.93 8.33 5.75
N ARG A 76 19.73 8.53 6.27
CA ARG A 76 19.40 9.56 7.27
C ARG A 76 18.79 8.87 8.49
N VAL A 77 19.30 9.20 9.67
CA VAL A 77 18.84 8.63 10.94
C VAL A 77 18.34 9.75 11.83
N ALA A 78 17.18 9.56 12.46
CA ALA A 78 16.67 10.44 13.49
C ALA A 78 16.49 9.71 14.81
N HIS A 79 16.79 10.39 15.90
CA HIS A 79 16.60 9.94 17.27
C HIS A 79 15.52 10.77 17.93
N PHE A 80 14.56 10.13 18.60
CA PHE A 80 13.44 10.82 19.22
C PHE A 80 13.33 10.47 20.69
N ASP A 81 13.19 11.47 21.56
CA ASP A 81 12.67 11.27 22.91
C ASP A 81 11.15 11.17 22.87
N THR A 82 10.69 9.96 22.52
CA THR A 82 9.27 9.69 22.32
C THR A 82 8.47 9.78 23.61
N GLN A 83 9.10 9.45 24.75
CA GLN A 83 8.45 9.49 26.06
C GLN A 83 8.20 10.93 26.50
N ALA A 84 9.21 11.79 26.41
CA ALA A 84 9.07 13.21 26.72
C ALA A 84 8.01 13.86 25.83
N TYR A 85 8.07 13.61 24.51
CA TYR A 85 7.07 14.15 23.58
C TYR A 85 5.64 13.68 23.88
N ALA A 86 5.45 12.41 24.21
CA ALA A 86 4.13 11.87 24.57
C ALA A 86 3.57 12.53 25.82
N GLN A 87 4.42 12.73 26.84
CA GLN A 87 4.06 13.37 28.11
C GLN A 87 3.69 14.84 27.93
N GLU A 88 4.52 15.61 27.22
CA GLU A 88 4.30 17.03 26.94
C GLU A 88 2.99 17.30 26.17
N ASN A 89 2.64 16.41 25.24
CA ASN A 89 1.46 16.57 24.39
C ASN A 89 0.22 15.81 24.90
N GLY A 90 0.31 15.07 26.01
CA GLY A 90 -0.81 14.33 26.58
C GLY A 90 -1.37 13.22 25.67
N ILE A 91 -0.50 12.61 24.87
CA ILE A 91 -0.87 11.57 23.90
C ILE A 91 -0.19 10.23 24.21
N SER A 92 -0.69 9.13 23.61
CA SER A 92 -0.05 7.84 23.78
C SER A 92 1.33 7.78 23.10
N ILE A 93 2.22 6.93 23.61
CA ILE A 93 3.56 6.70 23.01
C ILE A 93 3.45 6.29 21.55
N GLU A 94 2.45 5.49 21.19
CA GLU A 94 2.21 5.08 19.81
C GLU A 94 1.86 6.28 18.91
N MET A 95 0.99 7.18 19.41
CA MET A 95 0.64 8.41 18.68
C MET A 95 1.84 9.34 18.56
N ALA A 96 2.61 9.50 19.64
CA ALA A 96 3.84 10.30 19.65
C ALA A 96 4.87 9.81 18.63
N ALA A 97 5.18 8.50 18.66
CA ALA A 97 6.09 7.88 17.70
C ALA A 97 5.60 8.04 16.25
N ARG A 98 4.28 7.92 16.02
CA ARG A 98 3.69 8.13 14.71
C ARG A 98 3.81 9.58 14.23
N GLU A 99 3.48 10.54 15.06
CA GLU A 99 3.54 11.96 14.73
C GLU A 99 4.98 12.41 14.45
N LEU A 100 5.92 12.11 15.35
CA LEU A 100 7.35 12.40 15.19
C LEU A 100 7.90 11.81 13.88
N ARG A 101 7.57 10.56 13.62
CA ARG A 101 7.97 9.84 12.39
C ARG A 101 7.52 10.55 11.14
N TYR A 102 6.22 10.79 10.99
CA TYR A 102 5.68 11.34 9.75
C TYR A 102 5.98 12.81 9.55
N ARG A 103 6.14 13.60 10.64
CA ARG A 103 6.62 14.96 10.57
C ARG A 103 8.04 15.00 10.02
N TRP A 104 8.95 14.24 10.63
CA TRP A 104 10.33 14.16 10.16
C TRP A 104 10.45 13.62 8.74
N PHE A 105 9.71 12.61 8.38
CA PHE A 105 9.71 12.11 7.00
C PHE A 105 9.28 13.18 5.99
N GLY A 106 8.28 13.99 6.32
CA GLY A 106 7.84 15.08 5.46
C GLY A 106 8.92 16.16 5.28
N GLU A 107 9.55 16.58 6.37
CA GLU A 107 10.63 17.56 6.38
C GLU A 107 11.85 17.04 5.60
N LEU A 108 12.29 15.83 5.89
CA LEU A 108 13.41 15.19 5.22
C LEU A 108 13.16 14.98 3.72
N ALA A 109 11.97 14.53 3.35
CA ALA A 109 11.61 14.34 1.94
C ALA A 109 11.66 15.65 1.15
N ALA A 110 11.27 16.77 1.78
CA ALA A 110 11.39 18.11 1.18
C ALA A 110 12.84 18.54 1.03
N GLN A 111 13.65 18.33 2.08
CA GLN A 111 15.10 18.67 2.06
C GLN A 111 15.86 17.88 1.00
N GLU A 112 15.55 16.60 0.83
CA GLU A 112 16.21 15.71 -0.14
C GLU A 112 15.59 15.79 -1.55
N GLY A 113 14.56 16.61 -1.76
CA GLY A 113 13.90 16.75 -3.07
C GLY A 113 13.13 15.51 -3.52
N CYS A 114 12.65 14.67 -2.57
CA CYS A 114 11.92 13.46 -2.87
C CYS A 114 10.51 13.75 -3.40
N LYS A 115 10.04 12.94 -4.34
CA LYS A 115 8.69 13.02 -4.91
C LYS A 115 7.63 12.35 -4.03
N ALA A 116 8.03 11.40 -3.19
CA ALA A 116 7.16 10.67 -2.29
C ALA A 116 7.90 10.08 -1.08
N ILE A 117 7.15 9.71 -0.05
CA ILE A 117 7.59 8.96 1.12
C ILE A 117 7.04 7.53 0.99
N ALA A 118 7.89 6.53 0.80
CA ALA A 118 7.49 5.14 0.64
C ALA A 118 7.52 4.39 1.97
N VAL A 119 6.37 3.81 2.35
CA VAL A 119 6.21 2.98 3.55
C VAL A 119 5.81 1.55 3.19
N ALA A 120 6.25 0.58 3.97
CA ALA A 120 6.20 -0.84 3.66
C ALA A 120 4.89 -1.54 4.09
N HIS A 121 3.75 -0.84 4.07
CA HIS A 121 2.46 -1.48 4.33
C HIS A 121 2.09 -2.45 3.20
N HIS A 122 1.58 -3.63 3.58
CA HIS A 122 1.21 -4.72 2.68
C HIS A 122 -0.25 -5.18 2.87
N GLN A 123 -0.69 -6.24 2.17
CA GLN A 123 -2.10 -6.69 2.21
C GLN A 123 -2.57 -7.11 3.61
N HIS A 124 -1.71 -7.69 4.46
CA HIS A 124 -2.11 -8.01 5.83
C HIS A 124 -2.39 -6.75 6.66
N ASP A 125 -1.58 -5.67 6.51
CA ASP A 125 -1.86 -4.38 7.15
C ASP A 125 -3.17 -3.76 6.65
N GLN A 126 -3.49 -3.97 5.37
CA GLN A 126 -4.77 -3.56 4.79
C GLN A 126 -5.92 -4.30 5.46
N ALA A 127 -5.83 -5.63 5.56
CA ALA A 127 -6.83 -6.46 6.23
C ALA A 127 -6.98 -6.08 7.71
N GLU A 128 -5.87 -5.87 8.44
CA GLU A 128 -5.90 -5.36 9.81
C GLU A 128 -6.70 -4.06 9.91
N THR A 129 -6.42 -3.10 9.00
CA THR A 129 -7.06 -1.78 9.01
C THR A 129 -8.56 -1.89 8.77
N VAL A 130 -8.98 -2.69 7.78
CA VAL A 130 -10.39 -2.91 7.46
C VAL A 130 -11.12 -3.56 8.64
N LEU A 131 -10.56 -4.63 9.22
CA LEU A 131 -11.17 -5.32 10.35
C LEU A 131 -11.24 -4.46 11.62
N LEU A 132 -10.22 -3.65 11.90
CA LEU A 132 -10.25 -2.69 13.00
C LEU A 132 -11.35 -1.65 12.82
N ASN A 133 -11.52 -1.15 11.60
CA ASN A 133 -12.55 -0.19 11.28
C ASN A 133 -13.95 -0.80 11.37
N LEU A 134 -14.14 -2.03 10.87
CA LEU A 134 -15.37 -2.81 11.04
C LEU A 134 -15.75 -2.97 12.52
N LYS A 135 -14.78 -3.39 13.36
CA LYS A 135 -15.01 -3.54 14.82
C LYS A 135 -15.35 -2.22 15.54
N ARG A 136 -15.01 -1.07 14.93
CA ARG A 136 -15.37 0.26 15.45
C ARG A 136 -16.70 0.79 14.90
N GLY A 137 -17.37 0.02 14.05
CA GLY A 137 -18.63 0.45 13.40
C GLY A 137 -18.41 1.51 12.32
N ALA A 138 -17.27 1.51 11.65
CA ALA A 138 -16.99 2.48 10.61
C ALA A 138 -17.90 2.27 9.40
N GLY A 139 -18.35 3.38 8.78
CA GLY A 139 -19.06 3.37 7.51
C GLY A 139 -18.15 3.06 6.31
N ILE A 140 -18.70 3.24 5.10
CA ILE A 140 -18.02 2.93 3.82
C ILE A 140 -16.58 3.46 3.73
N ARG A 141 -16.32 4.69 4.16
CA ARG A 141 -14.97 5.29 4.17
C ARG A 141 -13.98 4.51 5.05
N GLY A 142 -14.44 3.90 6.13
CA GLY A 142 -13.59 3.06 6.98
C GLY A 142 -13.25 1.73 6.33
N LEU A 143 -14.14 1.19 5.48
CA LEU A 143 -13.91 -0.03 4.71
C LEU A 143 -12.93 0.17 3.56
N CYS A 144 -12.68 1.41 3.13
CA CYS A 144 -11.65 1.73 2.14
C CYS A 144 -10.22 1.36 2.60
N GLY A 145 -10.01 1.11 3.89
CA GLY A 145 -8.68 0.81 4.43
C GLY A 145 -7.64 1.90 4.14
N MET A 146 -6.44 1.50 3.76
CA MET A 146 -5.34 2.41 3.39
C MET A 146 -5.30 2.59 1.87
N ARG A 147 -5.19 3.84 1.42
CA ARG A 147 -4.95 4.14 0.00
C ARG A 147 -3.50 3.91 -0.40
N ALA A 148 -3.26 3.54 -1.66
CA ALA A 148 -1.91 3.39 -2.22
C ALA A 148 -1.11 4.70 -2.14
N LYS A 149 -1.78 5.85 -2.28
CA LYS A 149 -1.24 7.20 -2.16
C LYS A 149 -2.13 8.02 -1.24
N SER A 150 -1.55 8.74 -0.30
CA SER A 150 -2.29 9.61 0.64
C SER A 150 -1.45 10.81 1.04
N LYS A 151 -2.10 11.87 1.52
CA LYS A 151 -1.39 13.01 2.13
C LYS A 151 -0.66 12.56 3.40
N ASN A 152 0.43 13.24 3.73
CA ASN A 152 1.05 13.15 5.05
C ASN A 152 0.27 14.05 6.03
N PRO A 153 -0.45 13.49 7.03
CA PRO A 153 -1.30 14.29 7.90
C PRO A 153 -0.54 15.17 8.91
N TYR A 154 0.78 14.97 9.03
CA TYR A 154 1.62 15.67 10.01
C TYR A 154 2.58 16.67 9.38
N CYS A 155 2.43 16.95 8.10
CA CYS A 155 3.27 17.90 7.38
C CYS A 155 2.43 18.69 6.36
N ASN A 156 2.69 19.99 6.25
CA ASN A 156 1.95 20.88 5.33
C ASN A 156 2.50 20.87 3.90
N ASN A 157 3.54 20.07 3.62
CA ASN A 157 4.02 19.91 2.25
C ASN A 157 3.13 18.94 1.47
N GLU A 158 3.17 19.04 0.15
CA GLU A 158 2.35 18.20 -0.74
C GLU A 158 2.98 16.85 -1.06
N ILE A 159 4.09 16.47 -0.39
CA ILE A 159 4.78 15.21 -0.64
C ILE A 159 3.94 14.04 -0.12
N PRO A 160 3.45 13.16 -1.00
CA PRO A 160 2.57 12.09 -0.59
C PRO A 160 3.29 10.94 0.11
N VAL A 161 2.56 10.24 0.95
CA VAL A 161 2.93 8.91 1.46
C VAL A 161 2.40 7.86 0.50
N ILE A 162 3.28 7.00 -0.01
CA ILE A 162 2.94 5.91 -0.92
C ILE A 162 3.18 4.54 -0.27
N ARG A 163 2.42 3.53 -0.72
CA ARG A 163 2.44 2.16 -0.19
C ARG A 163 2.61 1.13 -1.30
N PRO A 164 3.81 1.01 -1.87
CA PRO A 164 4.04 0.14 -3.03
C PRO A 164 3.79 -1.34 -2.78
N LEU A 165 3.86 -1.78 -1.51
CA LEU A 165 3.67 -3.19 -1.14
C LEU A 165 2.22 -3.59 -0.85
N LEU A 166 1.23 -2.69 -0.96
CA LEU A 166 -0.18 -3.04 -0.80
C LEU A 166 -0.66 -4.09 -1.82
N CYS A 167 0.07 -4.30 -2.89
CA CYS A 167 -0.23 -5.35 -3.88
C CYS A 167 0.30 -6.73 -3.50
N THR A 168 0.91 -6.94 -2.33
CA THR A 168 1.57 -8.21 -1.97
C THR A 168 1.30 -8.64 -0.53
N THR A 169 1.43 -9.94 -0.25
CA THR A 169 1.26 -10.53 1.09
C THR A 169 2.57 -10.56 1.86
N ARG A 170 2.50 -10.68 3.18
CA ARG A 170 3.65 -10.87 4.07
C ARG A 170 4.48 -12.11 3.69
N ASP A 171 3.83 -13.24 3.47
CA ASP A 171 4.49 -14.49 3.11
C ASP A 171 5.31 -14.36 1.82
N TYR A 172 4.77 -13.62 0.84
CA TYR A 172 5.48 -13.40 -0.42
C TYR A 172 6.68 -12.46 -0.24
N ILE A 173 6.60 -11.51 0.68
CA ILE A 173 7.72 -10.63 1.06
C ILE A 173 8.84 -11.47 1.69
N GLU A 174 8.52 -12.31 2.67
CA GLU A 174 9.52 -13.15 3.36
C GLU A 174 10.15 -14.18 2.41
N HIS A 175 9.34 -14.86 1.58
CA HIS A 175 9.85 -15.73 0.54
C HIS A 175 10.80 -14.98 -0.42
N TYR A 176 10.43 -13.78 -0.84
CA TYR A 176 11.29 -12.97 -1.70
C TYR A 176 12.65 -12.65 -1.07
N LEU A 177 12.67 -12.21 0.18
CA LEU A 177 13.93 -11.90 0.87
C LEU A 177 14.75 -13.15 1.17
N ARG A 178 14.14 -14.21 1.72
CA ARG A 178 14.82 -15.42 2.18
C ARG A 178 15.32 -16.26 1.01
N ASP A 179 14.43 -16.57 0.06
CA ASP A 179 14.67 -17.61 -0.93
C ASP A 179 15.21 -17.06 -2.25
N ILE A 180 14.79 -15.85 -2.63
CA ILE A 180 15.18 -15.26 -3.92
C ILE A 180 16.35 -14.31 -3.78
N ARG A 181 16.34 -13.41 -2.77
CA ARG A 181 17.33 -12.35 -2.63
C ARG A 181 18.45 -12.66 -1.67
N LYS A 182 18.22 -13.55 -0.70
CA LYS A 182 19.16 -13.86 0.39
C LYS A 182 19.54 -12.62 1.20
N ILE A 183 18.57 -11.73 1.45
CA ILE A 183 18.74 -10.51 2.23
C ILE A 183 18.32 -10.80 3.67
N ALA A 184 19.16 -10.48 4.62
CA ALA A 184 18.85 -10.55 6.03
C ALA A 184 17.95 -9.39 6.47
N TRP A 185 17.22 -9.59 7.56
CA TRP A 185 16.40 -8.57 8.22
C TRP A 185 16.38 -8.81 9.74
N VAL A 186 15.91 -7.82 10.48
CA VAL A 186 15.74 -7.89 11.93
C VAL A 186 14.32 -8.30 12.28
N GLU A 187 14.16 -9.22 13.22
CA GLU A 187 12.85 -9.60 13.75
C GLU A 187 12.47 -8.70 14.94
N ASP A 188 11.25 -8.20 14.93
CA ASP A 188 10.70 -7.33 15.98
C ASP A 188 10.04 -8.18 17.07
N SER A 189 10.56 -8.12 18.30
CA SER A 189 10.04 -8.85 19.46
C SER A 189 8.68 -8.34 19.97
N THR A 190 8.29 -7.10 19.64
CA THR A 190 7.05 -6.47 20.16
C THR A 190 5.77 -6.88 19.42
N ASN A 191 5.86 -7.69 18.38
CA ASN A 191 4.71 -8.19 17.63
C ASN A 191 3.78 -9.11 18.45
N SER A 192 4.17 -9.53 19.67
CA SER A 192 3.43 -10.49 20.50
C SER A 192 2.56 -9.88 21.62
N ASP A 193 2.55 -8.57 21.86
CA ASP A 193 1.71 -7.97 22.92
C ASP A 193 0.25 -7.83 22.50
N VAL A 194 -0.58 -8.81 22.90
CA VAL A 194 -2.01 -8.93 22.54
C VAL A 194 -2.90 -7.84 23.17
N ARG A 195 -2.41 -7.08 24.16
CA ARG A 195 -3.17 -6.00 24.83
C ARG A 195 -3.43 -4.81 23.90
N ILE A 196 -2.65 -4.65 22.87
CA ILE A 196 -2.87 -3.65 21.82
C ILE A 196 -3.97 -4.16 20.90
N LYS A 197 -5.06 -3.40 20.71
CA LYS A 197 -6.23 -3.76 19.86
C LYS A 197 -5.81 -4.24 18.45
N ARG A 198 -4.73 -3.70 17.91
CA ARG A 198 -4.18 -4.06 16.61
C ARG A 198 -3.56 -5.46 16.63
N ASN A 199 -2.84 -5.82 17.69
CA ASN A 199 -2.26 -7.16 17.81
C ASN A 199 -3.34 -8.25 17.99
N ALA A 200 -4.47 -7.94 18.65
CA ALA A 200 -5.61 -8.86 18.73
C ALA A 200 -6.22 -9.17 17.33
N VAL A 201 -6.26 -8.17 16.43
CA VAL A 201 -6.68 -8.40 15.05
C VAL A 201 -5.63 -9.19 14.27
N ARG A 202 -4.33 -8.95 14.51
CA ARG A 202 -3.25 -9.75 13.92
C ARG A 202 -3.34 -11.23 14.31
N GLU A 203 -3.60 -11.53 15.59
CA GLU A 203 -3.81 -12.92 16.03
C GLU A 203 -5.02 -13.55 15.33
N GLN A 204 -6.12 -12.80 15.19
CA GLN A 204 -7.29 -13.29 14.43
C GLN A 204 -6.94 -13.59 12.98
N LEU A 205 -6.15 -12.73 12.32
CA LEU A 205 -5.75 -12.88 10.92
C LEU A 205 -4.80 -14.06 10.68
N LYS A 206 -4.10 -14.58 11.70
CA LYS A 206 -3.30 -15.81 11.57
C LYS A 206 -4.13 -17.03 11.18
N GLY A 207 -5.43 -17.03 11.48
CA GLY A 207 -6.36 -18.08 11.08
C GLY A 207 -6.91 -17.92 9.65
N TYR A 208 -6.61 -16.83 8.98
CA TYR A 208 -7.12 -16.56 7.63
C TYR A 208 -6.17 -17.14 6.58
N SER A 209 -6.73 -17.71 5.54
CA SER A 209 -5.98 -18.14 4.36
C SER A 209 -5.46 -16.92 3.59
N LYS A 210 -4.44 -17.16 2.76
CA LYS A 210 -3.92 -16.12 1.85
C LYS A 210 -5.01 -15.52 0.97
N ALA A 211 -5.92 -16.35 0.45
CA ALA A 211 -7.03 -15.89 -0.39
C ALA A 211 -7.97 -14.95 0.37
N GLU A 212 -8.29 -15.24 1.63
CA GLU A 212 -9.14 -14.37 2.45
C GLU A 212 -8.48 -13.01 2.71
N ILE A 213 -7.18 -12.97 2.96
CA ILE A 213 -6.42 -11.71 3.09
C ILE A 213 -6.45 -10.91 1.78
N GLU A 214 -6.22 -11.57 0.65
CA GLU A 214 -6.30 -10.95 -0.68
C GLU A 214 -7.69 -10.39 -0.95
N HIS A 215 -8.76 -11.15 -0.69
CA HIS A 215 -10.15 -10.70 -0.87
C HIS A 215 -10.52 -9.51 0.01
N ILE A 216 -10.04 -9.45 1.26
CA ILE A 216 -10.27 -8.27 2.11
C ILE A 216 -9.57 -7.04 1.52
N ALA A 217 -8.35 -7.19 1.03
CA ALA A 217 -7.60 -6.09 0.41
C ALA A 217 -8.26 -5.61 -0.89
N GLU A 218 -8.75 -6.52 -1.72
CA GLU A 218 -9.52 -6.22 -2.94
C GLU A 218 -10.84 -5.53 -2.62
N THR A 219 -11.57 -6.00 -1.59
CA THR A 219 -12.80 -5.34 -1.12
C THR A 219 -12.53 -3.89 -0.72
N ALA A 220 -11.44 -3.63 0.01
CA ALA A 220 -11.07 -2.27 0.38
C ALA A 220 -10.81 -1.39 -0.85
N GLU A 221 -10.15 -1.92 -1.88
CA GLU A 221 -9.89 -1.22 -3.13
C GLU A 221 -11.18 -0.91 -3.89
N HIS A 222 -12.11 -1.87 -3.97
CA HIS A 222 -13.43 -1.64 -4.55
C HIS A 222 -14.20 -0.55 -3.79
N MET A 223 -14.18 -0.57 -2.44
CA MET A 223 -14.81 0.49 -1.65
C MET A 223 -14.19 1.87 -1.88
N GLN A 224 -12.87 1.93 -2.11
CA GLN A 224 -12.22 3.18 -2.52
C GLN A 224 -12.80 3.69 -3.84
N GLY A 225 -12.95 2.83 -4.83
CA GLY A 225 -13.56 3.16 -6.12
C GLY A 225 -14.98 3.71 -5.99
N TYR A 226 -15.82 3.09 -5.15
CA TYR A 226 -17.18 3.59 -4.88
C TYR A 226 -17.16 4.97 -4.21
N VAL A 227 -16.29 5.19 -3.23
CA VAL A 227 -16.17 6.50 -2.58
C VAL A 227 -15.69 7.55 -3.56
N ASP A 228 -14.66 7.26 -4.36
CA ASP A 228 -14.13 8.18 -5.35
C ASP A 228 -15.17 8.54 -6.41
N TRP A 229 -15.96 7.57 -6.88
CA TRP A 229 -17.05 7.78 -7.80
C TRP A 229 -18.16 8.67 -7.20
N LEU A 230 -18.57 8.39 -5.95
CA LEU A 230 -19.57 9.20 -5.24
C LEU A 230 -19.10 10.64 -4.97
N GLU A 231 -17.80 10.85 -4.82
CA GLU A 231 -17.18 12.15 -4.61
C GLU A 231 -16.84 12.86 -5.93
N GLY A 232 -17.16 12.25 -7.07
CA GLY A 232 -16.89 12.80 -8.40
C GLY A 232 -15.41 12.84 -8.77
N GLN A 233 -14.59 12.00 -8.15
CA GLN A 233 -13.16 11.91 -8.44
C GLN A 233 -12.93 10.99 -9.65
N GLU A 234 -12.11 11.43 -10.59
CA GLU A 234 -11.71 10.64 -11.76
C GLU A 234 -10.49 9.77 -11.44
N THR A 235 -10.70 8.68 -10.68
CA THR A 235 -9.68 7.67 -10.43
C THR A 235 -9.91 6.42 -11.27
N THR A 236 -8.87 5.59 -11.43
CA THR A 236 -8.99 4.30 -12.11
C THR A 236 -10.04 3.41 -11.44
N GLU A 237 -10.08 3.40 -10.11
CA GLU A 237 -11.05 2.66 -9.32
C GLU A 237 -12.47 3.19 -9.52
N ALA A 238 -12.66 4.50 -9.52
CA ALA A 238 -13.96 5.14 -9.81
C ALA A 238 -14.43 4.79 -11.23
N GLY A 239 -13.54 4.80 -12.21
CA GLY A 239 -13.83 4.40 -13.59
C GLY A 239 -14.26 2.95 -13.71
N ARG A 240 -13.64 2.02 -12.97
CA ARG A 240 -14.04 0.61 -12.91
C ARG A 240 -15.42 0.42 -12.30
N VAL A 241 -15.70 1.12 -11.20
CA VAL A 241 -17.02 1.10 -10.56
C VAL A 241 -18.09 1.63 -11.49
N LYS A 242 -17.84 2.75 -12.15
CA LYS A 242 -18.75 3.33 -13.15
C LYS A 242 -19.07 2.31 -14.24
N LEU A 243 -18.03 1.68 -14.83
CA LEU A 243 -18.22 0.65 -15.85
C LEU A 243 -18.98 -0.57 -15.31
N TYR A 244 -18.73 -0.99 -14.05
CA TYR A 244 -19.47 -2.08 -13.43
C TYR A 244 -20.96 -1.73 -13.31
N GLU A 245 -21.30 -0.55 -12.82
CA GLU A 245 -22.69 -0.07 -12.72
C GLU A 245 -23.39 -0.01 -14.08
N GLU A 246 -22.66 0.35 -15.14
CA GLU A 246 -23.18 0.36 -16.52
C GLU A 246 -23.39 -1.06 -17.07
N LEU A 247 -22.57 -2.05 -16.65
CA LEU A 247 -22.55 -3.40 -17.22
C LEU A 247 -23.27 -4.46 -16.38
N LYS A 248 -23.64 -4.17 -15.13
CA LYS A 248 -24.16 -5.17 -14.17
C LYS A 248 -25.39 -5.92 -14.68
N ASP A 249 -26.27 -5.25 -15.43
CA ASP A 249 -27.52 -5.85 -15.93
C ASP A 249 -27.28 -6.73 -17.19
N TYR A 250 -26.10 -6.65 -17.81
CA TYR A 250 -25.74 -7.45 -18.97
C TYR A 250 -25.02 -8.77 -18.60
N GLY A 251 -24.70 -8.98 -17.32
CA GLY A 251 -24.15 -10.23 -16.79
C GLY A 251 -22.70 -10.53 -17.16
N PHE A 252 -21.87 -9.52 -17.42
CA PHE A 252 -20.44 -9.71 -17.66
C PHE A 252 -19.69 -9.97 -16.36
N ALA A 253 -18.98 -11.10 -16.26
CA ALA A 253 -18.20 -11.47 -15.06
C ALA A 253 -16.82 -10.79 -14.98
N GLU A 254 -16.26 -10.32 -16.12
CA GLU A 254 -14.87 -9.86 -16.22
C GLU A 254 -14.77 -8.35 -16.48
N VAL A 255 -15.54 -7.54 -15.73
CA VAL A 255 -15.62 -6.09 -15.95
C VAL A 255 -14.24 -5.40 -15.87
N ASP A 256 -13.37 -5.84 -14.97
CA ASP A 256 -11.99 -5.30 -14.87
C ASP A 256 -11.17 -5.53 -16.14
N LYS A 257 -11.32 -6.69 -16.78
CA LYS A 257 -10.64 -6.97 -18.05
C LYS A 257 -11.21 -6.13 -19.20
N ILE A 258 -12.51 -5.84 -19.16
CA ILE A 258 -13.16 -4.94 -20.13
C ILE A 258 -12.60 -3.52 -19.92
N TYR A 259 -12.56 -3.04 -18.68
CA TYR A 259 -11.99 -1.73 -18.34
C TYR A 259 -10.55 -1.58 -18.82
N ASP A 260 -9.69 -2.55 -18.48
CA ASP A 260 -8.29 -2.56 -18.93
C ASP A 260 -8.14 -2.57 -20.46
N ALA A 261 -9.02 -3.26 -21.17
CA ALA A 261 -9.00 -3.29 -22.63
C ALA A 261 -9.37 -1.92 -23.22
N ILE A 262 -10.38 -1.25 -22.66
CA ILE A 262 -10.77 0.11 -23.04
C ILE A 262 -9.62 1.09 -22.81
N GLN A 263 -8.99 1.08 -21.62
CA GLN A 263 -7.90 2.00 -21.28
C GLN A 263 -6.68 1.82 -22.18
N ARG A 264 -6.34 0.57 -22.52
CA ARG A 264 -5.21 0.25 -23.42
C ARG A 264 -5.52 0.51 -24.89
N GLY A 265 -6.77 0.76 -25.25
CA GLY A 265 -7.19 0.94 -26.63
C GLY A 265 -7.00 -0.31 -27.49
N VAL A 266 -7.06 -1.50 -26.89
CA VAL A 266 -6.91 -2.78 -27.62
C VAL A 266 -8.17 -3.03 -28.43
N GLY A 267 -8.12 -2.73 -29.73
CA GLY A 267 -9.25 -2.97 -30.64
C GLY A 267 -9.49 -4.45 -30.91
N GLY A 268 -10.77 -4.81 -31.13
CA GLY A 268 -11.20 -6.15 -31.51
C GLY A 268 -11.25 -7.16 -30.37
N LYS A 269 -11.05 -6.75 -29.12
CA LYS A 269 -11.19 -7.67 -27.97
C LYS A 269 -12.67 -7.85 -27.65
N VAL A 270 -13.10 -9.10 -27.56
CA VAL A 270 -14.49 -9.51 -27.34
C VAL A 270 -14.63 -10.15 -25.97
N PHE A 271 -15.70 -9.80 -25.28
CA PHE A 271 -16.14 -10.39 -24.01
C PHE A 271 -17.58 -10.89 -24.15
N GLU A 272 -17.88 -11.97 -23.47
CA GLU A 272 -19.20 -12.58 -23.56
C GLU A 272 -19.81 -12.81 -22.19
N SER A 273 -21.12 -12.56 -22.09
CA SER A 273 -21.96 -12.99 -21.00
C SER A 273 -22.94 -14.06 -21.50
N ALA A 274 -23.83 -14.53 -20.63
CA ALA A 274 -24.90 -15.44 -21.01
C ALA A 274 -25.84 -14.83 -22.08
N THR A 275 -26.08 -13.53 -22.02
CA THR A 275 -27.10 -12.83 -22.81
C THR A 275 -26.53 -11.82 -23.80
N HIS A 276 -25.31 -11.34 -23.60
CA HIS A 276 -24.74 -10.25 -24.40
C HIS A 276 -23.30 -10.55 -24.83
N ARG A 277 -22.88 -9.86 -25.89
CA ARG A 277 -21.51 -9.76 -26.38
C ARG A 277 -21.07 -8.32 -26.35
N ALA A 278 -19.87 -8.05 -25.84
CA ALA A 278 -19.26 -6.73 -25.82
C ALA A 278 -17.95 -6.75 -26.60
N GLU A 279 -17.74 -5.77 -27.47
CA GLU A 279 -16.52 -5.61 -28.25
C GLU A 279 -15.89 -4.23 -27.96
N VAL A 280 -14.61 -4.22 -27.64
CA VAL A 280 -13.84 -2.98 -27.46
C VAL A 280 -13.27 -2.54 -28.81
N ARG A 281 -13.64 -1.31 -29.26
CA ARG A 281 -13.12 -0.67 -30.48
C ARG A 281 -12.74 0.77 -30.18
N HIS A 282 -11.50 1.16 -30.46
CA HIS A 282 -11.04 2.57 -30.32
C HIS A 282 -11.35 3.19 -28.95
N ARG A 283 -11.19 2.43 -27.86
CA ARG A 283 -11.53 2.79 -26.47
C ARG A 283 -13.04 2.94 -26.19
N GLU A 284 -13.88 2.52 -27.10
CA GLU A 284 -15.33 2.46 -26.92
C GLU A 284 -15.78 1.01 -26.74
N LEU A 285 -16.85 0.81 -25.99
CA LEU A 285 -17.47 -0.49 -25.78
C LEU A 285 -18.78 -0.58 -26.54
N LYS A 286 -18.87 -1.52 -27.48
CA LYS A 286 -20.11 -1.83 -28.18
C LYS A 286 -20.71 -3.10 -27.58
N ILE A 287 -21.96 -3.03 -27.15
CA ILE A 287 -22.69 -4.15 -26.53
C ILE A 287 -23.82 -4.55 -27.46
N GLU A 288 -23.95 -5.84 -27.70
CA GLU A 288 -25.01 -6.42 -28.54
C GLU A 288 -25.65 -7.62 -27.79
N ALA A 289 -26.96 -7.73 -27.82
CA ALA A 289 -27.65 -8.91 -27.32
C ALA A 289 -27.31 -10.13 -28.20
N LYS A 290 -27.07 -11.26 -27.59
CA LYS A 290 -26.98 -12.54 -28.31
C LYS A 290 -28.38 -12.91 -28.81
N GLY A 291 -28.53 -13.10 -30.10
CA GLY A 291 -29.80 -13.60 -30.64
C GLY A 291 -30.20 -14.88 -29.94
N THR A 292 -31.43 -14.97 -29.48
CA THR A 292 -32.05 -16.24 -29.09
C THR A 292 -32.03 -17.17 -30.31
N ASN A 293 -31.16 -18.19 -30.27
CA ASN A 293 -31.30 -19.31 -31.19
C ASN A 293 -32.64 -20.00 -30.83
N GLU A 294 -33.68 -19.74 -31.61
CA GLU A 294 -34.87 -20.56 -31.66
C GLU A 294 -34.53 -21.96 -32.22
#